data_49b7882ec6bc5ac8898fc4d497c778c3
#
_entry.id   49b7882ec6bc5ac8898fc4d497c778c3
#
_cell.length_a   1.000
_cell.length_b   1.000
_cell.length_c   1.000
_cell.angle_alpha   90.00
_cell.angle_beta   90.00
_cell.angle_gamma   90.00
#
_symmetry.space_group_name_H-M   'P 1'
#
loop_
_entity.id
_entity.type
_entity.pdbx_description
1 polymer ?
#
loop_
_entity_poly.entity_id
_entity_poly.type
_entity_poly.pdbx_seq_one_letter_code
_entity_poly.pdbx_strand_id
1 'polypeptide(L)'
;MYDFELLIATSLQEAVTALQDEETQALAGGQTLIPTMKQRLASPERLVSLTKIKALQGVTATAQEVVIGAAARHADVAVGAAPFFPALADLAGHIGDPAVRNRGTIGGSLANNDPAACYPAAVLACGAVIETNLRRIAAKDYFDGMF
;
A
#
# COMPACT_ATOMS: atom_id res chain seq x y z
N MET A 1 -11.81 15.15 12.95
CA MET A 1 -12.07 14.35 11.73
C MET A 1 -13.56 14.53 11.43
N TYR A 2 -13.94 14.67 10.18
CA TYR A 2 -15.33 14.69 9.76
C TYR A 2 -15.91 13.28 9.72
N ASP A 3 -17.24 13.16 9.69
CA ASP A 3 -17.91 11.87 9.55
C ASP A 3 -17.68 11.30 8.14
N PHE A 4 -17.66 10.01 8.02
CA PHE A 4 -17.49 9.28 6.76
C PHE A 4 -18.15 7.89 6.86
N GLU A 5 -18.54 7.34 5.74
CA GLU A 5 -18.94 5.95 5.63
C GLU A 5 -17.71 5.02 5.49
N LEU A 6 -17.79 3.81 6.04
CA LEU A 6 -16.75 2.80 5.89
C LEU A 6 -17.31 1.55 5.20
N LEU A 7 -16.85 1.30 3.97
CA LEU A 7 -17.05 0.05 3.28
C LEU A 7 -15.83 -0.88 3.50
N ILE A 8 -16.05 -2.10 3.92
CA ILE A 8 -14.99 -3.12 4.03
C ILE A 8 -15.11 -4.04 2.83
N ALA A 9 -14.33 -3.78 1.79
CA ALA A 9 -14.33 -4.58 0.58
C ALA A 9 -13.68 -5.97 0.82
N THR A 10 -14.29 -6.99 0.24
CA THR A 10 -13.84 -8.39 0.32
C THR A 10 -13.28 -8.90 -1.01
N SER A 11 -13.49 -8.16 -2.10
CA SER A 11 -12.98 -8.45 -3.44
C SER A 11 -12.42 -7.21 -4.12
N LEU A 12 -11.53 -7.42 -5.10
CA LEU A 12 -11.01 -6.34 -5.94
C LEU A 12 -12.12 -5.64 -6.72
N GLN A 13 -13.08 -6.40 -7.25
CA GLN A 13 -14.19 -5.84 -8.03
C GLN A 13 -15.06 -4.91 -7.19
N GLU A 14 -15.38 -5.30 -5.96
CA GLU A 14 -16.14 -4.47 -5.02
C GLU A 14 -15.39 -3.16 -4.72
N ALA A 15 -14.09 -3.24 -4.43
CA ALA A 15 -13.27 -2.07 -4.17
C ALA A 15 -13.18 -1.14 -5.39
N VAL A 16 -12.89 -1.69 -6.58
CA VAL A 16 -12.79 -0.91 -7.83
C VAL A 16 -14.12 -0.22 -8.15
N THR A 17 -15.24 -0.91 -7.97
CA THR A 17 -16.57 -0.34 -8.22
C THR A 17 -16.87 0.82 -7.26
N ALA A 18 -16.58 0.65 -5.98
CA ALA A 18 -16.80 1.70 -5.00
C ALA A 18 -15.89 2.93 -5.19
N LEU A 19 -14.66 2.71 -5.66
CA LEU A 19 -13.67 3.77 -5.91
C LEU A 19 -13.89 4.54 -7.23
N GLN A 20 -14.95 4.25 -7.98
CA GLN A 20 -15.35 5.07 -9.13
C GLN A 20 -16.06 6.38 -8.71
N ASP A 21 -16.52 6.44 -7.48
CA ASP A 21 -17.11 7.63 -6.89
C ASP A 21 -15.98 8.55 -6.40
N GLU A 22 -15.96 9.81 -6.87
CA GLU A 22 -14.91 10.80 -6.59
C GLU A 22 -14.77 11.15 -5.10
N GLU A 23 -15.85 11.06 -4.32
CA GLU A 23 -15.84 11.31 -2.88
C GLU A 23 -15.40 10.09 -2.05
N THR A 24 -15.03 9.00 -2.74
CA THR A 24 -14.61 7.74 -2.12
C THR A 24 -13.10 7.58 -2.19
N GLN A 25 -12.46 7.24 -1.07
CA GLN A 25 -11.01 7.04 -1.00
C GLN A 25 -10.64 5.66 -0.46
N ALA A 26 -9.57 5.08 -1.03
CA ALA A 26 -9.04 3.80 -0.58
C ALA A 26 -8.35 3.91 0.78
N LEU A 27 -8.65 2.96 1.67
CA LEU A 27 -8.01 2.83 2.98
C LEU A 27 -7.29 1.48 3.08
N ALA A 28 -5.95 1.52 3.08
CA ALA A 28 -5.12 0.36 3.40
C ALA A 28 -4.71 0.38 4.88
N GLY A 29 -3.44 0.65 5.20
CA GLY A 29 -2.94 0.73 6.57
C GLY A 29 -3.38 1.96 7.37
N GLY A 30 -3.79 3.02 6.68
CA GLY A 30 -4.29 4.26 7.28
C GLY A 30 -3.23 5.13 7.98
N GLN A 31 -1.94 4.81 7.81
CA GLN A 31 -0.88 5.49 8.56
C GLN A 31 -0.59 6.91 8.07
N THR A 32 -1.02 7.26 6.87
CA THR A 32 -1.00 8.63 6.33
C THR A 32 -2.41 9.22 6.33
N LEU A 33 -3.37 8.53 5.70
CA LEU A 33 -4.72 9.07 5.50
C LEU A 33 -5.45 9.40 6.81
N ILE A 34 -5.42 8.51 7.81
CA ILE A 34 -6.13 8.76 9.08
C ILE A 34 -5.54 9.97 9.84
N PRO A 35 -4.20 10.14 10.00
CA PRO A 35 -3.63 11.38 10.52
C PRO A 35 -4.04 12.63 9.75
N THR A 36 -4.03 12.58 8.40
CA THR A 36 -4.44 13.69 7.52
C THR A 36 -5.91 14.08 7.75
N MET A 37 -6.82 13.09 7.84
CA MET A 37 -8.22 13.31 8.18
C MET A 37 -8.41 13.87 9.59
N LYS A 38 -7.61 13.41 10.58
CA LYS A 38 -7.65 13.96 11.95
C LYS A 38 -7.27 15.43 11.99
N GLN A 39 -6.36 15.86 11.13
CA GLN A 39 -5.96 17.26 10.97
C GLN A 39 -6.92 18.06 10.07
N ARG A 40 -7.98 17.44 9.54
CA ARG A 40 -8.95 18.02 8.61
C ARG A 40 -8.36 18.50 7.28
N LEU A 41 -7.28 17.88 6.84
CA LEU A 41 -6.63 18.15 5.55
C LEU A 41 -7.18 17.25 4.44
N ALA A 42 -7.95 16.22 4.79
CA ALA A 42 -8.72 15.38 3.87
C ALA A 42 -10.08 15.08 4.51
N SER A 43 -11.12 15.01 3.68
CA SER A 43 -12.51 14.81 4.11
C SER A 43 -13.30 13.95 3.11
N PRO A 44 -12.87 12.72 2.78
CA PRO A 44 -13.64 11.84 1.92
C PRO A 44 -14.98 11.51 2.59
N GLU A 45 -16.05 11.43 1.81
CA GLU A 45 -17.36 11.02 2.32
C GLU A 45 -17.42 9.53 2.63
N ARG A 46 -16.64 8.73 1.88
CA ARG A 46 -16.54 7.28 2.06
C ARG A 46 -15.11 6.78 2.03
N LEU A 47 -14.80 5.82 2.89
CA LEU A 47 -13.57 5.04 2.85
C LEU A 47 -13.85 3.60 2.43
N VAL A 48 -13.04 3.06 1.51
CA VAL A 48 -13.05 1.64 1.13
C VAL A 48 -11.84 0.96 1.72
N SER A 49 -12.06 0.14 2.75
CA SER A 49 -10.99 -0.65 3.35
C SER A 49 -10.60 -1.81 2.44
N LEU A 50 -9.32 -1.88 2.09
CA LEU A 50 -8.74 -2.93 1.25
C LEU A 50 -8.19 -4.12 2.06
N THR A 51 -8.19 -4.02 3.38
CA THR A 51 -7.46 -4.94 4.28
C THR A 51 -8.04 -6.35 4.33
N LYS A 52 -9.27 -6.57 3.86
CA LYS A 52 -9.91 -7.91 3.79
C LYS A 52 -9.82 -8.57 2.43
N ILE A 53 -9.28 -7.91 1.43
CA ILE A 53 -9.10 -8.45 0.08
C ILE A 53 -7.90 -9.41 0.09
N LYS A 54 -8.16 -10.71 0.10
CA LYS A 54 -7.11 -11.75 0.18
C LYS A 54 -6.09 -11.67 -0.96
N ALA A 55 -6.53 -11.32 -2.17
CA ALA A 55 -5.66 -11.16 -3.33
C ALA A 55 -4.61 -10.06 -3.19
N LEU A 56 -4.80 -9.11 -2.26
CA LEU A 56 -3.87 -8.03 -1.96
C LEU A 56 -2.94 -8.33 -0.78
N GLN A 57 -3.01 -9.52 -0.19
CA GLN A 57 -2.25 -9.87 1.01
C GLN A 57 -1.07 -10.81 0.68
N GLY A 58 -0.10 -10.82 1.59
CA GLY A 58 0.97 -11.80 1.59
C GLY A 58 2.16 -11.46 0.71
N VAL A 59 3.14 -12.35 0.79
CA VAL A 59 4.38 -12.34 0.01
C VAL A 59 4.55 -13.74 -0.56
N THR A 60 4.73 -13.84 -1.86
CA THR A 60 5.00 -15.09 -2.56
C THR A 60 6.24 -14.94 -3.43
N ALA A 61 6.97 -16.03 -3.67
CA ALA A 61 8.16 -15.99 -4.49
C ALA A 61 8.20 -17.18 -5.44
N THR A 62 8.77 -16.94 -6.61
CA THR A 62 9.19 -17.95 -7.58
C THR A 62 10.71 -17.93 -7.72
N ALA A 63 11.28 -18.72 -8.65
CA ALA A 63 12.70 -18.66 -8.95
C ALA A 63 13.15 -17.32 -9.59
N GLN A 64 12.21 -16.54 -10.14
CA GLN A 64 12.50 -15.33 -10.92
C GLN A 64 12.02 -14.05 -10.27
N GLU A 65 11.00 -14.10 -9.40
CA GLU A 65 10.38 -12.89 -8.85
C GLU A 65 9.83 -13.10 -7.44
N VAL A 66 9.74 -12.00 -6.70
CA VAL A 66 8.99 -11.89 -5.45
C VAL A 66 7.77 -11.03 -5.70
N VAL A 67 6.58 -11.57 -5.43
CA VAL A 67 5.30 -10.87 -5.57
C VAL A 67 4.78 -10.51 -4.19
N ILE A 68 4.49 -9.24 -3.98
CA ILE A 68 4.02 -8.70 -2.70
C ILE A 68 2.65 -8.06 -2.91
N GLY A 69 1.67 -8.52 -2.17
CA GLY A 69 0.33 -7.95 -2.21
C GLY A 69 0.31 -6.51 -1.68
N ALA A 70 -0.44 -5.63 -2.34
CA ALA A 70 -0.49 -4.20 -1.99
C ALA A 70 -0.96 -3.93 -0.55
N ALA A 71 -1.78 -4.80 0.03
CA ALA A 71 -2.23 -4.72 1.43
C ALA A 71 -1.32 -5.51 2.41
N ALA A 72 -0.18 -6.06 1.95
CA ALA A 72 0.81 -6.66 2.84
C ALA A 72 1.39 -5.57 3.75
N ARG A 73 1.34 -5.81 5.06
CA ARG A 73 1.87 -4.88 6.06
C ARG A 73 3.39 -4.89 6.03
N HIS A 74 4.02 -3.82 6.49
CA HIS A 74 5.49 -3.76 6.59
C HIS A 74 6.03 -4.95 7.39
N ALA A 75 5.37 -5.34 8.48
CA ALA A 75 5.74 -6.50 9.27
C ALA A 75 5.64 -7.82 8.46
N ASP A 76 4.63 -7.96 7.61
CA ASP A 76 4.45 -9.14 6.76
C ASP A 76 5.54 -9.20 5.68
N VAL A 77 5.91 -8.05 5.10
CA VAL A 77 7.00 -7.93 4.12
C VAL A 77 8.34 -8.27 4.77
N ALA A 78 8.61 -7.75 5.98
CA ALA A 78 9.85 -8.01 6.69
C ALA A 78 10.09 -9.52 6.94
N VAL A 79 9.03 -10.25 7.24
CA VAL A 79 9.11 -11.71 7.48
C VAL A 79 9.06 -12.48 6.16
N GLY A 80 8.08 -12.17 5.31
CA GLY A 80 7.80 -12.95 4.10
C GLY A 80 8.84 -12.79 3.00
N ALA A 81 9.47 -11.61 2.88
CA ALA A 81 10.52 -11.39 1.89
C ALA A 81 11.90 -11.89 2.33
N ALA A 82 12.14 -12.11 3.62
CA ALA A 82 13.47 -12.42 4.15
C ALA A 82 14.19 -13.61 3.47
N PRO A 83 13.52 -14.74 3.15
CA PRO A 83 14.19 -15.86 2.49
C PRO A 83 14.59 -15.60 1.04
N PHE A 84 13.97 -14.60 0.37
CA PHE A 84 14.08 -14.39 -1.07
C PHE A 84 14.74 -13.05 -1.41
N PHE A 85 14.48 -12.04 -0.59
CA PHE A 85 14.98 -10.69 -0.80
C PHE A 85 15.33 -10.03 0.56
N PRO A 86 16.47 -10.41 1.18
CA PRO A 86 16.84 -9.94 2.52
C PRO A 86 16.93 -8.41 2.65
N ALA A 87 17.42 -7.72 1.62
CA ALA A 87 17.56 -6.26 1.64
C ALA A 87 16.19 -5.55 1.77
N LEU A 88 15.16 -6.04 1.06
CA LEU A 88 13.80 -5.50 1.17
C LEU A 88 13.17 -5.85 2.53
N ALA A 89 13.43 -7.04 3.03
CA ALA A 89 12.96 -7.47 4.35
C ALA A 89 13.56 -6.60 5.47
N ASP A 90 14.85 -6.34 5.40
CA ASP A 90 15.55 -5.45 6.34
C ASP A 90 14.99 -4.02 6.30
N LEU A 91 14.85 -3.45 5.09
CA LEU A 91 14.23 -2.15 4.89
C LEU A 91 12.83 -2.10 5.53
N ALA A 92 11.97 -3.09 5.25
CA ALA A 92 10.62 -3.16 5.79
C ALA A 92 10.60 -3.25 7.33
N GLY A 93 11.57 -3.97 7.90
CA GLY A 93 11.77 -4.12 9.34
C GLY A 93 12.16 -2.83 10.07
N HIS A 94 12.68 -1.85 9.35
CA HIS A 94 13.11 -0.55 9.89
C HIS A 94 12.13 0.60 9.64
N ILE A 95 11.00 0.37 8.94
CA ILE A 95 9.98 1.40 8.71
C ILE A 95 9.23 1.72 10.00
N GLY A 96 9.34 2.97 10.45
CA GLY A 96 8.60 3.45 11.61
C GLY A 96 8.83 2.62 12.88
N ASP A 97 7.83 2.56 13.72
CA ASP A 97 7.80 1.72 14.91
C ASP A 97 6.97 0.42 14.69
N PRO A 98 6.94 -0.51 15.66
CA PRO A 98 6.15 -1.75 15.54
C PRO A 98 4.65 -1.51 15.31
N ALA A 99 4.05 -0.45 15.87
CA ALA A 99 2.65 -0.14 15.67
C ALA A 99 2.37 0.28 14.22
N VAL A 100 3.24 1.11 13.65
CA VAL A 100 3.21 1.50 12.23
C VAL A 100 3.42 0.28 11.34
N ARG A 101 4.43 -0.56 11.59
CA ARG A 101 4.72 -1.74 10.78
C ARG A 101 3.57 -2.76 10.75
N ASN A 102 2.83 -2.87 11.82
CA ASN A 102 1.68 -3.78 11.91
C ASN A 102 0.40 -3.23 11.25
N ARG A 103 0.42 -2.02 10.73
CA ARG A 103 -0.72 -1.36 10.07
C ARG A 103 -0.40 -0.89 8.67
N GLY A 104 0.69 -0.13 8.50
CA GLY A 104 1.11 0.41 7.22
C GLY A 104 1.40 -0.69 6.20
N THR A 105 1.10 -0.44 4.92
CA THR A 105 1.21 -1.40 3.83
C THR A 105 2.13 -0.89 2.73
N ILE A 106 2.76 -1.81 2.00
CA ILE A 106 3.62 -1.45 0.87
C ILE A 106 2.85 -0.69 -0.21
N GLY A 107 1.66 -1.16 -0.59
CA GLY A 107 0.84 -0.48 -1.61
C GLY A 107 0.37 0.90 -1.16
N GLY A 108 0.01 1.08 0.13
CA GLY A 108 -0.33 2.38 0.68
C GLY A 108 0.84 3.37 0.63
N SER A 109 2.05 2.90 0.92
CA SER A 109 3.27 3.72 0.83
C SER A 109 3.58 4.14 -0.61
N LEU A 110 3.48 3.19 -1.56
CA LEU A 110 3.74 3.48 -2.98
C LEU A 110 2.68 4.42 -3.58
N ALA A 111 1.40 4.21 -3.25
CA ALA A 111 0.31 5.06 -3.73
C ALA A 111 0.36 6.48 -3.16
N ASN A 112 0.83 6.63 -1.90
CA ASN A 112 1.00 7.95 -1.28
C ASN A 112 2.20 8.71 -1.85
N ASN A 113 3.18 8.02 -2.43
CA ASN A 113 4.37 8.59 -3.08
C ASN A 113 5.11 9.66 -2.25
N ASP A 114 5.19 9.49 -0.93
CA ASP A 114 5.99 10.39 -0.09
C ASP A 114 7.48 10.20 -0.42
N PRO A 115 8.20 11.25 -0.85
CA PRO A 115 9.62 11.15 -1.18
C PRO A 115 10.52 10.78 0.01
N ALA A 116 10.04 10.98 1.24
CA ALA A 116 10.73 10.56 2.47
C ALA A 116 10.46 9.09 2.83
N ALA A 117 9.53 8.41 2.15
CA ALA A 117 9.25 6.99 2.41
C ALA A 117 10.32 6.07 1.81
N CYS A 118 10.52 4.92 2.45
CA CYS A 118 11.58 3.98 2.05
C CYS A 118 11.24 3.17 0.78
N TYR A 119 9.97 2.78 0.60
CA TYR A 119 9.58 1.91 -0.52
C TYR A 119 9.72 2.52 -1.91
N PRO A 120 9.40 3.82 -2.18
CA PRO A 120 9.63 4.39 -3.51
C PRO A 120 11.06 4.18 -4.00
N ALA A 121 12.05 4.50 -3.16
CA ALA A 121 13.47 4.27 -3.50
C ALA A 121 13.80 2.79 -3.70
N ALA A 122 13.26 1.90 -2.86
CA ALA A 122 13.51 0.47 -2.95
C ALA A 122 12.97 -0.13 -4.25
N VAL A 123 11.72 0.17 -4.65
CA VAL A 123 11.13 -0.38 -5.88
C VAL A 123 11.81 0.15 -7.13
N LEU A 124 12.31 1.39 -7.11
CA LEU A 124 13.13 1.95 -8.17
C LEU A 124 14.47 1.21 -8.29
N ALA A 125 15.16 1.02 -7.16
CA ALA A 125 16.46 0.33 -7.14
C ALA A 125 16.37 -1.13 -7.60
N CYS A 126 15.24 -1.81 -7.31
CA CYS A 126 15.01 -3.20 -7.72
C CYS A 126 14.50 -3.34 -9.15
N GLY A 127 14.17 -2.25 -9.85
CA GLY A 127 13.49 -2.31 -11.14
C GLY A 127 12.12 -3.00 -11.05
N ALA A 128 11.39 -2.80 -9.95
CA ALA A 128 10.12 -3.45 -9.70
C ALA A 128 9.05 -3.07 -10.73
N VAL A 129 8.02 -3.90 -10.84
CA VAL A 129 6.80 -3.63 -11.61
C VAL A 129 5.64 -3.48 -10.63
N ILE A 130 4.93 -2.36 -10.71
CA ILE A 130 3.71 -2.11 -9.96
C ILE A 130 2.52 -2.59 -10.79
N GLU A 131 1.76 -3.52 -10.24
CA GLU A 131 0.58 -4.07 -10.89
C GLU A 131 -0.68 -3.43 -10.31
N THR A 132 -1.53 -2.90 -11.17
CA THR A 132 -2.81 -2.29 -10.83
C THR A 132 -3.95 -3.08 -11.47
N ASN A 133 -5.20 -2.72 -11.17
CA ASN A 133 -6.37 -3.30 -11.83
C ASN A 133 -6.44 -2.97 -13.34
N LEU A 134 -5.67 -2.00 -13.83
CA LEU A 134 -5.72 -1.56 -15.23
C LEU A 134 -4.47 -1.96 -16.02
N ARG A 135 -3.29 -1.97 -15.39
CA ARG A 135 -2.02 -2.11 -16.12
C ARG A 135 -0.86 -2.51 -15.21
N ARG A 136 0.23 -2.95 -15.82
CA ARG A 136 1.53 -3.14 -15.19
C ARG A 136 2.44 -1.96 -15.55
N ILE A 137 3.08 -1.36 -14.56
CA ILE A 137 3.87 -0.13 -14.69
C ILE A 137 5.25 -0.40 -14.11
N ALA A 138 6.31 -0.16 -14.87
CA ALA A 138 7.65 -0.19 -14.31
C ALA A 138 7.81 0.90 -13.23
N ALA A 139 8.52 0.61 -12.14
CA ALA A 139 8.66 1.55 -11.03
C ALA A 139 9.19 2.93 -11.48
N LYS A 140 10.09 2.96 -12.47
CA LYS A 140 10.62 4.22 -13.02
C LYS A 140 9.59 5.12 -13.72
N ASP A 141 8.46 4.53 -14.14
CA ASP A 141 7.39 5.21 -14.88
C ASP A 141 6.12 5.36 -13.99
N TYR A 142 6.19 4.92 -12.73
CA TYR A 142 5.05 4.92 -11.81
C TYR A 142 4.92 6.23 -11.04
N PHE A 143 6.05 6.79 -10.61
CA PHE A 143 6.08 7.99 -9.79
C PHE A 143 6.11 9.24 -10.67
N ASP A 144 5.02 10.00 -10.66
CA ASP A 144 4.86 11.23 -11.42
C ASP A 144 4.56 12.38 -10.45
N GLY A 145 5.62 13.10 -10.03
CA GLY A 145 5.52 14.18 -9.06
C GLY A 145 5.56 13.72 -7.60
N MET A 146 5.14 14.62 -6.71
CA MET A 146 5.01 14.38 -5.27
C MET A 146 3.52 14.32 -4.90
N PHE A 147 3.12 13.24 -4.19
CA PHE A 147 1.77 12.95 -3.71
C PHE A 147 0.72 12.73 -4.80
#